data_e6f4364d459e43e90c64d71e120a2808
#
_entry.id   e6f4364d459e43e90c64d71e120a2808
#
_cell.length_a   1.000
_cell.length_b   1.000
_cell.length_c   1.000
_cell.angle_alpha   90.00
_cell.angle_beta   90.00
_cell.angle_gamma   90.00
#
_symmetry.space_group_name_H-M   'P 1'
#
loop_
_entity.id
_entity.type
_entity.pdbx_description
1 polymer ?
#
loop_
_entity_poly.entity_id
_entity_poly.type
_entity_poly.pdbx_seq_one_letter_code
_entity_poly.pdbx_strand_id
1 'polypeptide(L)'
;MDIAKLGEFGLIDHLTKGHENKNASTVYGVGDDCAVMHYPDKEVLVTTDMLMEGVHFDLTYIDLQHLGYKSAMVNISDIFAMNGTPRQMTVSIALSKRFSVEDMDEFYKGLRMACDKFGVDIVGGDTTSSLTGLAISITCIGEAAKEDIVLSLIHI
;
A
#
# COMPACT_ATOMS: atom_id res chain seq x y z
N MET A 1 10.51 -4.13 19.66
CA MET A 1 11.62 -3.15 19.48
C MET A 1 11.02 -1.77 19.32
N ASP A 2 11.62 -0.76 19.90
CA ASP A 2 11.16 0.62 19.81
C ASP A 2 11.53 1.20 18.44
N ILE A 3 10.53 1.72 17.71
CA ILE A 3 10.72 2.36 16.40
C ILE A 3 11.70 3.52 16.47
N ALA A 4 11.69 4.28 17.58
CA ALA A 4 12.60 5.40 17.78
C ALA A 4 14.09 4.99 17.73
N LYS A 5 14.41 3.72 18.06
CA LYS A 5 15.79 3.20 18.01
C LYS A 5 16.24 2.85 16.60
N LEU A 6 15.31 2.45 15.73
CA LEU A 6 15.60 2.14 14.32
C LEU A 6 15.69 3.41 13.47
N GLY A 7 14.91 4.42 13.81
CA GLY A 7 14.71 5.59 12.97
C GLY A 7 13.83 5.26 11.74
N GLU A 8 13.52 6.28 10.97
CA GLU A 8 12.67 6.15 9.76
C GLU A 8 13.29 5.23 8.71
N PHE A 9 14.53 5.49 8.30
CA PHE A 9 15.21 4.68 7.28
C PHE A 9 15.44 3.24 7.74
N GLY A 10 15.80 3.04 9.01
CA GLY A 10 15.96 1.69 9.57
C GLY A 10 14.65 0.90 9.59
N LEU A 11 13.53 1.56 9.86
CA LEU A 11 12.21 0.93 9.79
C LEU A 11 11.83 0.58 8.35
N ILE A 12 12.05 1.48 7.40
CA ILE A 12 11.78 1.22 5.97
C ILE A 12 12.61 0.03 5.48
N ASP A 13 13.91 0.02 5.75
CA ASP A 13 14.79 -1.10 5.38
C ASP A 13 14.31 -2.42 5.98
N HIS A 14 13.93 -2.41 7.26
CA HIS A 14 13.41 -3.60 7.95
C HIS A 14 12.14 -4.14 7.29
N LEU A 15 11.18 -3.26 6.99
CA LEU A 15 9.87 -3.63 6.44
C LEU A 15 9.92 -4.05 4.97
N THR A 16 10.87 -3.55 4.21
CA THR A 16 11.01 -3.84 2.77
C THR A 16 12.03 -4.92 2.46
N LYS A 17 12.75 -5.40 3.46
CA LYS A 17 13.79 -6.42 3.31
C LYS A 17 13.25 -7.69 2.66
N GLY A 18 13.93 -8.13 1.62
CA GLY A 18 13.60 -9.37 0.90
C GLY A 18 12.35 -9.28 0.01
N HIS A 19 11.84 -8.05 -0.23
CA HIS A 19 10.75 -7.83 -1.16
C HIS A 19 11.29 -7.70 -2.59
N GLU A 20 10.82 -8.55 -3.49
CA GLU A 20 11.18 -8.51 -4.90
C GLU A 20 10.03 -7.96 -5.74
N ASN A 21 10.35 -7.10 -6.70
CA ASN A 21 9.38 -6.58 -7.65
C ASN A 21 8.95 -7.68 -8.64
N LYS A 22 7.64 -7.79 -8.87
CA LYS A 22 7.04 -8.84 -9.71
C LYS A 22 6.64 -8.33 -11.09
N ASN A 23 6.41 -7.03 -11.23
CA ASN A 23 5.88 -6.44 -12.45
C ASN A 23 6.99 -5.88 -13.33
N ALA A 24 6.94 -6.17 -14.63
CA ALA A 24 7.86 -5.60 -15.61
C ALA A 24 7.71 -4.07 -15.71
N SER A 25 6.53 -3.54 -15.40
CA SER A 25 6.29 -2.09 -15.34
C SER A 25 6.98 -1.39 -14.16
N THR A 26 7.41 -2.13 -13.15
CA THR A 26 8.25 -1.61 -12.06
C THR A 26 9.71 -1.66 -12.47
N VAL A 27 10.27 -0.53 -12.89
CA VAL A 27 11.69 -0.44 -13.27
C VAL A 27 12.57 -0.32 -12.03
N TYR A 28 12.17 0.51 -11.07
CA TYR A 28 12.85 0.68 -9.79
C TYR A 28 11.81 0.93 -8.70
N GLY A 29 11.85 0.14 -7.65
CA GLY A 29 10.91 0.24 -6.53
C GLY A 29 11.46 1.03 -5.35
N VAL A 30 11.40 0.44 -4.15
CA VAL A 30 11.90 1.07 -2.90
C VAL A 30 13.42 1.20 -2.95
N GLY A 31 13.96 2.35 -2.53
CA GLY A 31 15.39 2.54 -2.34
C GLY A 31 15.93 3.91 -2.75
N ASP A 32 15.10 4.80 -3.28
CA ASP A 32 15.47 6.18 -3.63
C ASP A 32 14.27 7.10 -3.41
N ASP A 33 14.41 8.39 -3.72
CA ASP A 33 13.36 9.40 -3.53
C ASP A 33 12.07 9.09 -4.30
N CYS A 34 12.19 8.43 -5.46
CA CYS A 34 11.05 8.05 -6.29
C CYS A 34 11.17 6.63 -6.81
N ALA A 35 10.02 5.97 -6.98
CA ALA A 35 9.94 4.76 -7.79
C ALA A 35 9.93 5.11 -9.28
N VAL A 36 10.45 4.21 -10.12
CA VAL A 36 10.43 4.37 -11.58
C VAL A 36 9.55 3.28 -12.18
N MET A 37 8.56 3.69 -12.97
CA MET A 37 7.62 2.80 -13.64
C MET A 37 7.57 3.09 -15.14
N HIS A 38 7.29 2.06 -15.92
CA HIS A 38 7.15 2.16 -17.36
C HIS A 38 5.89 1.39 -17.83
N TYR A 39 4.98 2.10 -18.48
CA TYR A 39 3.70 1.56 -18.98
C TYR A 39 3.57 1.82 -20.48
N PRO A 40 4.19 1.00 -21.34
CA PRO A 40 3.99 1.14 -22.79
C PRO A 40 2.60 0.63 -23.18
N ASP A 41 1.91 1.35 -24.06
CA ASP A 41 0.68 0.95 -24.71
C ASP A 41 -0.53 0.63 -23.79
N LYS A 42 -0.53 1.16 -22.55
CA LYS A 42 -1.61 0.99 -21.58
C LYS A 42 -2.02 2.32 -20.97
N GLU A 43 -3.30 2.41 -20.63
CA GLU A 43 -3.78 3.48 -19.76
C GLU A 43 -3.43 3.15 -18.29
N VAL A 44 -3.04 4.17 -17.54
CA VAL A 44 -2.68 4.05 -16.13
C VAL A 44 -3.88 4.42 -15.27
N LEU A 45 -4.22 3.56 -14.33
CA LEU A 45 -5.24 3.78 -13.32
C LEU A 45 -4.58 4.10 -12.00
N VAL A 46 -5.05 5.13 -11.30
CA VAL A 46 -4.52 5.53 -10.00
C VAL A 46 -5.69 5.72 -9.04
N THR A 47 -5.60 5.11 -7.87
CA THR A 47 -6.53 5.30 -6.77
C THR A 47 -5.80 5.51 -5.47
N THR A 48 -6.40 6.21 -4.53
CA THR A 48 -5.86 6.40 -3.19
C THR A 48 -6.98 6.41 -2.15
N ASP A 49 -6.74 5.73 -1.04
CA ASP A 49 -7.62 5.71 0.12
C ASP A 49 -6.86 6.05 1.38
N MET A 50 -7.55 6.70 2.31
CA MET A 50 -7.05 7.01 3.64
C MET A 50 -7.89 6.28 4.68
N LEU A 51 -7.22 5.57 5.59
CA LEU A 51 -7.85 4.89 6.72
C LEU A 51 -7.37 5.50 8.03
N MET A 52 -8.33 5.94 8.84
CA MET A 52 -8.07 6.60 10.13
C MET A 52 -8.58 5.74 11.27
N GLU A 53 -7.74 5.53 12.27
CA GLU A 53 -8.15 4.86 13.52
C GLU A 53 -9.30 5.63 14.19
N GLY A 54 -10.30 4.88 14.63
CA GLY A 54 -11.52 5.42 15.23
C GLY A 54 -12.58 5.89 14.22
N VAL A 55 -12.26 5.94 12.94
CA VAL A 55 -13.19 6.31 11.86
C VAL A 55 -13.44 5.12 10.94
N HIS A 56 -12.39 4.55 10.38
CA HIS A 56 -12.46 3.47 9.40
C HIS A 56 -12.18 2.09 10.01
N PHE A 57 -11.52 2.04 11.14
CA PHE A 57 -11.20 0.81 11.87
C PHE A 57 -11.05 1.10 13.37
N ASP A 58 -11.17 0.03 14.15
CA ASP A 58 -10.96 0.08 15.60
C ASP A 58 -10.09 -1.13 15.99
N LEU A 59 -8.90 -0.87 16.53
CA LEU A 59 -7.94 -1.89 16.94
C LEU A 59 -8.40 -2.72 18.14
N THR A 60 -9.53 -2.39 18.75
CA THR A 60 -10.19 -3.24 19.74
C THR A 60 -10.81 -4.48 19.08
N TYR A 61 -11.22 -4.38 17.82
CA TYR A 61 -11.98 -5.41 17.10
C TYR A 61 -11.23 -6.04 15.92
N ILE A 62 -10.20 -5.38 15.40
CA ILE A 62 -9.40 -5.86 14.28
C ILE A 62 -7.93 -5.90 14.65
N ASP A 63 -7.24 -6.97 14.33
CA ASP A 63 -5.79 -7.04 14.50
C ASP A 63 -5.05 -6.33 13.36
N LEU A 64 -3.76 -6.06 13.57
CA LEU A 64 -2.95 -5.31 12.62
C LEU A 64 -2.72 -6.07 11.31
N GLN A 65 -2.66 -7.39 11.33
CA GLN A 65 -2.54 -8.19 10.13
C GLN A 65 -3.78 -8.07 9.23
N HIS A 66 -4.98 -8.17 9.81
CA HIS A 66 -6.23 -7.94 9.09
C HIS A 66 -6.35 -6.52 8.57
N LEU A 67 -5.91 -5.54 9.37
CA LEU A 67 -5.90 -4.15 8.96
C LEU A 67 -4.98 -3.91 7.76
N GLY A 68 -3.79 -4.51 7.77
CA GLY A 68 -2.85 -4.44 6.63
C GLY A 68 -3.46 -5.03 5.35
N TYR A 69 -4.07 -6.20 5.46
CA TYR A 69 -4.76 -6.84 4.34
C TYR A 69 -5.92 -5.97 3.81
N LYS A 70 -6.78 -5.48 4.69
CA LYS A 70 -7.90 -4.59 4.34
C LYS A 70 -7.39 -3.31 3.66
N SER A 71 -6.33 -2.71 4.19
CA SER A 71 -5.77 -1.46 3.66
C SER A 71 -5.29 -1.60 2.23
N ALA A 72 -4.69 -2.74 1.87
CA ALA A 72 -4.33 -3.04 0.49
C ALA A 72 -5.58 -3.31 -0.36
N MET A 73 -6.51 -4.11 0.15
CA MET A 73 -7.67 -4.57 -0.63
C MET A 73 -8.64 -3.47 -1.02
N VAL A 74 -8.84 -2.44 -0.19
CA VAL A 74 -9.73 -1.31 -0.56
C VAL A 74 -9.21 -0.59 -1.80
N ASN A 75 -7.90 -0.47 -1.97
CA ASN A 75 -7.28 0.15 -3.14
C ASN A 75 -7.23 -0.81 -4.35
N ILE A 76 -6.87 -2.07 -4.12
CA ILE A 76 -6.85 -3.09 -5.17
C ILE A 76 -8.24 -3.27 -5.79
N SER A 77 -9.29 -3.25 -4.96
CA SER A 77 -10.67 -3.38 -5.43
C SER A 77 -11.11 -2.23 -6.34
N ASP A 78 -10.62 -1.02 -6.11
CA ASP A 78 -10.93 0.13 -6.98
C ASP A 78 -10.34 -0.04 -8.39
N ILE A 79 -9.13 -0.58 -8.48
CA ILE A 79 -8.52 -0.91 -9.78
C ILE A 79 -9.34 -1.98 -10.51
N PHE A 80 -9.75 -3.03 -9.79
CA PHE A 80 -10.61 -4.07 -10.37
C PHE A 80 -11.99 -3.54 -10.78
N ALA A 81 -12.56 -2.60 -10.02
CA ALA A 81 -13.85 -2.00 -10.33
C ALA A 81 -13.86 -1.29 -11.70
N MET A 82 -12.70 -0.82 -12.15
CA MET A 82 -12.53 -0.21 -13.48
C MET A 82 -11.99 -1.19 -14.53
N ASN A 83 -12.04 -2.49 -14.24
CA ASN A 83 -11.52 -3.55 -15.10
C ASN A 83 -10.02 -3.44 -15.39
N GLY A 84 -9.28 -2.89 -14.43
CA GLY A 84 -7.83 -2.77 -14.49
C GLY A 84 -7.11 -3.92 -13.80
N THR A 85 -5.81 -3.97 -13.99
CA THR A 85 -4.91 -4.87 -13.28
C THR A 85 -4.03 -4.05 -12.34
N PRO A 86 -4.09 -4.25 -11.02
CA PRO A 86 -3.22 -3.54 -10.09
C PRO A 86 -1.77 -3.99 -10.27
N ARG A 87 -0.82 -3.05 -10.17
CA ARG A 87 0.61 -3.32 -10.41
C ARG A 87 1.53 -2.83 -9.31
N GLN A 88 1.37 -1.60 -8.86
CA GLN A 88 2.22 -1.00 -7.84
C GLN A 88 1.37 -0.35 -6.74
N MET A 89 2.01 -0.17 -5.59
CA MET A 89 1.40 0.45 -4.41
C MET A 89 2.45 1.26 -3.65
N THR A 90 2.05 2.43 -3.17
CA THR A 90 2.79 3.18 -2.17
C THR A 90 2.02 3.21 -0.86
N VAL A 91 2.72 3.16 0.27
CA VAL A 91 2.12 3.09 1.60
C VAL A 91 2.66 4.21 2.48
N SER A 92 1.82 5.16 2.82
CA SER A 92 2.15 6.21 3.79
C SER A 92 1.45 5.91 5.11
N ILE A 93 2.21 5.97 6.21
CA ILE A 93 1.69 5.61 7.53
C ILE A 93 2.15 6.62 8.59
N ALA A 94 1.23 7.06 9.43
CA ALA A 94 1.50 7.89 10.58
C ALA A 94 1.28 7.10 11.86
N LEU A 95 2.33 6.98 12.68
CA LEU A 95 2.40 6.11 13.84
C LEU A 95 2.49 6.90 15.14
N SER A 96 1.67 6.55 16.12
CA SER A 96 1.85 7.03 17.49
C SER A 96 2.91 6.19 18.23
N LYS A 97 3.40 6.71 19.37
CA LYS A 97 4.44 6.06 20.19
C LYS A 97 4.05 4.69 20.76
N ARG A 98 2.77 4.35 20.76
CA ARG A 98 2.29 3.06 21.28
C ARG A 98 2.61 1.87 20.37
N PHE A 99 2.95 2.11 19.09
CA PHE A 99 3.27 1.04 18.14
C PHE A 99 4.75 0.68 18.19
N SER A 100 5.02 -0.62 18.14
CA SER A 100 6.36 -1.21 18.08
C SER A 100 6.72 -1.61 16.64
N VAL A 101 7.98 -2.01 16.44
CA VAL A 101 8.42 -2.61 15.16
C VAL A 101 7.65 -3.90 14.89
N GLU A 102 7.41 -4.71 15.90
CA GLU A 102 6.66 -5.97 15.80
C GLU A 102 5.20 -5.72 15.39
N ASP A 103 4.59 -4.64 15.87
CA ASP A 103 3.25 -4.22 15.42
C ASP A 103 3.24 -3.90 13.93
N MET A 104 4.27 -3.22 13.45
CA MET A 104 4.41 -2.90 12.03
C MET A 104 4.71 -4.15 11.18
N ASP A 105 5.45 -5.10 11.70
CA ASP A 105 5.66 -6.39 11.04
C ASP A 105 4.32 -7.11 10.80
N GLU A 106 3.44 -7.12 11.77
CA GLU A 106 2.10 -7.72 11.64
C GLU A 106 1.24 -6.97 10.60
N PHE A 107 1.25 -5.65 10.63
CA PHE A 107 0.54 -4.83 9.63
C PHE A 107 1.05 -5.13 8.21
N TYR A 108 2.37 -5.08 8.00
CA TYR A 108 2.99 -5.32 6.69
C TYR A 108 2.85 -6.78 6.24
N LYS A 109 2.79 -7.72 7.16
CA LYS A 109 2.48 -9.13 6.84
C LYS A 109 1.12 -9.25 6.17
N GLY A 110 0.09 -8.62 6.71
CA GLY A 110 -1.24 -8.59 6.10
C GLY A 110 -1.25 -7.85 4.76
N LEU A 111 -0.58 -6.70 4.69
CA LEU A 111 -0.44 -5.93 3.46
C LEU A 111 0.22 -6.76 2.34
N ARG A 112 1.32 -7.44 2.64
CA ARG A 112 2.03 -8.30 1.69
C ARG A 112 1.22 -9.51 1.25
N MET A 113 0.43 -10.10 2.13
CA MET A 113 -0.47 -11.20 1.77
C MET A 113 -1.41 -10.79 0.63
N ALA A 114 -2.00 -9.61 0.70
CA ALA A 114 -2.84 -9.07 -0.36
C ALA A 114 -2.03 -8.76 -1.62
N CYS A 115 -0.89 -8.09 -1.48
CA CYS A 115 -0.02 -7.75 -2.60
C CYS A 115 0.50 -8.99 -3.32
N ASP A 116 0.91 -10.02 -2.61
CA ASP A 116 1.40 -11.27 -3.20
C ASP A 116 0.29 -12.03 -3.93
N LYS A 117 -0.92 -12.04 -3.36
CA LYS A 117 -2.08 -12.69 -3.97
C LYS A 117 -2.47 -12.05 -5.30
N PHE A 118 -2.37 -10.74 -5.42
CA PHE A 118 -2.81 -9.99 -6.59
C PHE A 118 -1.67 -9.46 -7.48
N GLY A 119 -0.43 -9.83 -7.17
CA GLY A 119 0.73 -9.46 -7.98
C GLY A 119 1.08 -7.97 -7.94
N VAL A 120 0.93 -7.34 -6.77
CA VAL A 120 1.21 -5.90 -6.58
C VAL A 120 2.57 -5.71 -5.93
N ASP A 121 3.36 -4.79 -6.49
CA ASP A 121 4.65 -4.38 -5.92
C ASP A 121 4.47 -3.19 -4.98
N ILE A 122 5.04 -3.26 -3.77
CA ILE A 122 5.17 -2.10 -2.89
C ILE A 122 6.42 -1.34 -3.32
N VAL A 123 6.24 -0.15 -3.89
CA VAL A 123 7.33 0.58 -4.58
C VAL A 123 7.80 1.83 -3.84
N GLY A 124 7.12 2.21 -2.77
CA GLY A 124 7.48 3.38 -1.99
C GLY A 124 6.45 3.70 -0.91
N GLY A 125 6.60 4.86 -0.33
CA GLY A 125 5.72 5.36 0.72
C GLY A 125 6.41 6.36 1.61
N ASP A 126 5.82 6.56 2.78
CA ASP A 126 6.32 7.49 3.79
C ASP A 126 5.96 6.99 5.19
N THR A 127 6.79 7.33 6.16
CA THR A 127 6.52 7.02 7.57
C THR A 127 6.74 8.27 8.40
N THR A 128 5.73 8.69 9.13
CA THR A 128 5.78 9.86 9.99
C THR A 128 5.18 9.57 11.36
N SER A 129 5.33 10.52 12.28
CA SER A 129 4.76 10.42 13.62
C SER A 129 3.33 10.94 13.65
N SER A 130 2.51 10.34 14.52
CA SER A 130 1.19 10.83 14.89
C SER A 130 1.12 11.07 16.40
N LEU A 131 0.46 12.13 16.81
CA LEU A 131 0.22 12.43 18.24
C LEU A 131 -0.96 11.65 18.81
N THR A 132 -1.85 11.13 17.98
CA THR A 132 -3.10 10.50 18.40
C THR A 132 -3.22 9.06 17.91
N GLY A 133 -3.79 8.83 16.75
CA GLY A 133 -4.11 7.51 16.23
C GLY A 133 -3.22 7.10 15.06
N LEU A 134 -3.45 5.89 14.59
CA LEU A 134 -2.85 5.35 13.38
C LEU A 134 -3.58 5.90 12.15
N ALA A 135 -2.84 6.45 11.20
CA ALA A 135 -3.35 6.86 9.90
C ALA A 135 -2.59 6.14 8.79
N ILE A 136 -3.32 5.65 7.81
CA ILE A 136 -2.79 4.89 6.68
C ILE A 136 -3.31 5.53 5.40
N SER A 137 -2.41 5.86 4.48
CA SER A 137 -2.77 6.30 3.14
C SER A 137 -2.05 5.44 2.12
N ILE A 138 -2.81 4.77 1.27
CA ILE A 138 -2.27 3.90 0.23
C ILE A 138 -2.69 4.42 -1.12
N THR A 139 -1.75 4.46 -2.05
CA THR A 139 -1.99 4.76 -3.45
C THR A 139 -1.70 3.50 -4.25
N CYS A 140 -2.66 3.03 -5.04
CA CYS A 140 -2.50 1.89 -5.94
C CYS A 140 -2.51 2.35 -7.38
N ILE A 141 -1.58 1.82 -8.15
CA ILE A 141 -1.41 2.09 -9.57
C ILE A 141 -1.65 0.80 -10.33
N GLY A 142 -2.47 0.88 -11.34
CA GLY A 142 -2.80 -0.25 -12.21
C GLY A 142 -2.79 0.15 -13.68
N GLU A 143 -3.08 -0.81 -14.52
CA GLU A 143 -3.13 -0.63 -15.97
C GLU A 143 -4.36 -1.30 -16.57
N ALA A 144 -4.81 -0.76 -17.67
CA ALA A 144 -5.83 -1.37 -18.53
C ALA A 144 -5.63 -0.98 -19.99
N ALA A 145 -6.05 -1.83 -20.92
CA ALA A 145 -6.25 -1.38 -22.30
C ALA A 145 -7.38 -0.35 -22.32
N LYS A 146 -7.24 0.66 -23.16
CA LYS A 146 -8.22 1.78 -23.23
C LYS A 146 -9.65 1.31 -23.44
N GLU A 147 -9.85 0.33 -24.30
CA GLU A 147 -11.14 -0.27 -24.63
C GLU A 147 -11.75 -1.10 -23.51
N ASP A 148 -10.96 -1.54 -22.53
CA ASP A 148 -11.40 -2.40 -21.43
C ASP A 148 -11.83 -1.61 -20.19
N ILE A 149 -11.54 -0.30 -20.13
CA ILE A 149 -11.85 0.54 -18.97
C ILE A 149 -13.36 0.68 -18.80
N VAL A 150 -13.83 0.37 -17.59
CA VAL A 150 -15.22 0.50 -17.18
C VAL A 150 -15.37 1.70 -16.24
N LEU A 151 -16.29 2.59 -16.56
CA LEU A 151 -16.65 3.73 -15.74
C LEU A 151 -18.06 3.54 -15.16
N SER A 152 -18.20 3.67 -13.85
CA SER A 152 -19.42 3.33 -13.11
C SER A 152 -20.69 4.07 -13.60
N LEU A 153 -20.53 5.27 -14.11
CA LEU A 153 -21.66 6.11 -14.59
C LEU A 153 -21.93 6.04 -16.09
N ILE A 154 -21.07 5.41 -16.85
CA ILE A 154 -21.16 5.37 -18.34
C ILE A 154 -21.60 4.00 -18.83
N HIS A 155 -21.37 2.94 -18.07
CA HIS A 155 -21.63 1.57 -18.46
C HIS A 155 -22.88 0.96 -17.80
N ILE A 156 -23.72 1.78 -17.21
CA ILE A 156 -25.01 1.37 -16.63
C ILE A 156 -26.08 1.21 -17.72
#